data_df1764d573a5d677f9b81eef63c36812
#
_entry.id   df1764d573a5d677f9b81eef63c36812
#
_cell.length_a   1.000
_cell.length_b   1.000
_cell.length_c   1.000
_cell.angle_alpha   90.00
_cell.angle_beta   90.00
_cell.angle_gamma   90.00
#
_symmetry.space_group_name_H-M   'P 1'
#
loop_
_entity.id
_entity.type
_entity.pdbx_description
1 polymer ?
#
loop_
_entity_poly.entity_id
_entity_poly.type
_entity_poly.pdbx_seq_one_letter_code
_entity_poly.pdbx_strand_id
1 'polypeptide(L)'
;MSKIVNIVVDASGSMAEDDKNAVIKYLLNGICNVMGTPDFDSIEFALYQWGQESKKIENLEKAKIEFAGNSSLSGIEELKQMIDENQTLIFVSDGNFNSRDKVQIKKMSVNIIPIFVGIDANRSILKDIATEKVVYSVTDFMQAIHECV
;
A
#
# COMPACT_ATOMS: atom_id res chain seq x y z
N MET A 1 -12.88 -4.46 19.66
CA MET A 1 -11.51 -4.61 19.13
C MET A 1 -11.40 -3.91 17.78
N SER A 2 -10.33 -3.14 17.61
CA SER A 2 -10.07 -2.48 16.33
C SER A 2 -9.48 -3.49 15.34
N LYS A 3 -9.88 -3.37 14.08
CA LYS A 3 -9.28 -4.11 12.98
C LYS A 3 -8.12 -3.27 12.43
N ILE A 4 -6.97 -3.89 12.24
CA ILE A 4 -5.80 -3.20 11.69
C ILE A 4 -5.75 -3.38 10.19
N VAL A 5 -5.69 -2.27 9.47
CA VAL A 5 -5.47 -2.23 8.02
C VAL A 5 -4.11 -1.60 7.77
N ASN A 6 -3.22 -2.36 7.18
CA ASN A 6 -1.87 -1.90 6.87
C ASN A 6 -1.86 -1.30 5.47
N ILE A 7 -1.26 -0.12 5.32
CA ILE A 7 -1.08 0.54 4.03
C ILE A 7 0.40 0.52 3.72
N VAL A 8 0.78 -0.12 2.64
CA VAL A 8 2.17 -0.14 2.16
C VAL A 8 2.24 0.67 0.89
N VAL A 9 3.09 1.70 0.88
CA VAL A 9 3.34 2.52 -0.30
C VAL A 9 4.70 2.15 -0.87
N ASP A 10 4.69 1.76 -2.14
CA ASP A 10 5.92 1.53 -2.91
C ASP A 10 6.65 2.87 -3.06
N ALA A 11 7.85 2.94 -2.51
CA ALA A 11 8.63 4.18 -2.48
C ALA A 11 9.80 4.17 -3.47
N SER A 12 9.73 3.35 -4.52
CA SER A 12 10.74 3.35 -5.59
C SER A 12 10.74 4.68 -6.34
N GLY A 13 11.86 4.97 -7.03
CA GLY A 13 12.01 6.21 -7.78
C GLY A 13 10.94 6.42 -8.87
N SER A 14 10.44 5.34 -9.47
CA SER A 14 9.37 5.43 -10.47
C SER A 14 8.09 6.03 -9.89
N MET A 15 7.86 5.90 -8.59
CA MET A 15 6.69 6.44 -7.90
C MET A 15 6.76 7.95 -7.70
N ALA A 16 7.91 8.59 -7.95
CA ALA A 16 8.06 10.04 -7.93
C ALA A 16 7.77 10.68 -9.28
N GLU A 17 7.62 9.87 -10.34
CA GLU A 17 7.45 10.34 -11.71
C GLU A 17 5.99 10.64 -12.02
N ASP A 18 5.76 11.51 -13.02
CA ASP A 18 4.43 11.76 -13.61
C ASP A 18 3.33 12.08 -12.58
N ASP A 19 3.67 12.92 -11.60
CA ASP A 19 2.74 13.35 -10.53
C ASP A 19 2.21 12.23 -9.64
N LYS A 20 2.81 11.04 -9.67
CA LYS A 20 2.39 9.92 -8.82
C LYS A 20 2.46 10.27 -7.33
N ASN A 21 3.46 11.04 -6.92
CA ASN A 21 3.58 11.50 -5.53
C ASN A 21 2.40 12.37 -5.10
N ALA A 22 1.88 13.22 -6.00
CA ALA A 22 0.69 14.03 -5.72
C ALA A 22 -0.55 13.14 -5.57
N VAL A 23 -0.66 12.08 -6.40
CA VAL A 23 -1.76 11.12 -6.35
C VAL A 23 -1.73 10.35 -5.03
N ILE A 24 -0.55 9.94 -4.58
CA ILE A 24 -0.39 9.26 -3.29
C ILE A 24 -0.78 10.19 -2.14
N LYS A 25 -0.39 11.45 -2.22
CA LYS A 25 -0.77 12.45 -1.22
C LYS A 25 -2.28 12.62 -1.15
N TYR A 26 -2.95 12.67 -2.31
CA TYR A 26 -4.41 12.69 -2.38
C TYR A 26 -5.02 11.47 -1.69
N LEU A 27 -4.49 10.28 -1.96
CA LEU A 27 -4.96 9.04 -1.36
C LEU A 27 -4.81 9.07 0.17
N LEU A 28 -3.64 9.46 0.67
CA LEU A 28 -3.38 9.50 2.11
C LEU A 28 -4.26 10.54 2.80
N ASN A 29 -4.47 11.70 2.19
CA ASN A 29 -5.40 12.71 2.71
C ASN A 29 -6.83 12.18 2.75
N GLY A 30 -7.24 11.46 1.72
CA GLY A 30 -8.56 10.83 1.68
C GLY A 30 -8.76 9.83 2.82
N ILE A 31 -7.77 9.01 3.09
CA ILE A 31 -7.81 8.06 4.21
C ILE A 31 -7.89 8.80 5.54
N CYS A 32 -7.10 9.86 5.73
CA CYS A 32 -7.18 10.68 6.94
C CYS A 32 -8.57 11.25 7.16
N ASN A 33 -9.23 11.66 6.08
CA ASN A 33 -10.58 12.25 6.17
C ASN A 33 -11.64 11.25 6.60
N VAL A 34 -11.46 9.96 6.29
CA VAL A 34 -12.42 8.92 6.70
C VAL A 34 -12.08 8.31 8.06
N MET A 35 -10.87 8.48 8.54
CA MET A 35 -10.48 8.02 9.87
C MET A 35 -11.31 8.75 10.92
N GLY A 36 -11.84 8.00 11.88
CA GLY A 36 -12.65 8.58 12.94
C GLY A 36 -14.09 8.87 12.54
N THR A 37 -14.49 8.64 11.30
CA THR A 37 -15.90 8.67 10.93
C THR A 37 -16.60 7.41 11.46
N PRO A 38 -17.93 7.46 11.74
CA PRO A 38 -18.62 6.33 12.34
C PRO A 38 -18.49 5.02 11.56
N ASP A 39 -18.41 5.08 10.23
CA ASP A 39 -18.33 3.87 9.39
C ASP A 39 -16.97 3.17 9.51
N PHE A 40 -15.93 3.88 9.94
CA PHE A 40 -14.56 3.37 9.98
C PHE A 40 -13.90 3.53 11.36
N ASP A 41 -14.67 3.81 12.40
CA ASP A 41 -14.11 4.01 13.75
C ASP A 41 -13.53 2.72 14.34
N SER A 42 -13.92 1.56 13.81
CA SER A 42 -13.38 0.26 14.22
C SER A 42 -12.09 -0.12 13.48
N ILE A 43 -11.64 0.72 12.55
CA ILE A 43 -10.42 0.45 11.78
C ILE A 43 -9.27 1.32 12.28
N GLU A 44 -8.13 0.68 12.51
CA GLU A 44 -6.87 1.38 12.80
C GLU A 44 -5.96 1.21 11.58
N PHE A 45 -5.50 2.33 11.02
CA PHE A 45 -4.60 2.33 9.86
C PHE A 45 -3.15 2.43 10.30
N ALA A 46 -2.31 1.57 9.74
CA ALA A 46 -0.86 1.62 9.92
C ALA A 46 -0.21 1.85 8.55
N LEU A 47 0.67 2.83 8.46
CA LEU A 47 1.31 3.20 7.19
C LEU A 47 2.77 2.76 7.19
N TYR A 48 3.16 2.13 6.08
CA TYR A 48 4.53 1.66 5.86
C TYR A 48 5.03 2.14 4.49
N GLN A 49 6.32 2.40 4.43
CA GLN A 49 7.01 2.69 3.19
C GLN A 49 7.85 1.47 2.79
N TRP A 50 7.66 0.98 1.55
CA TRP A 50 8.50 -0.09 1.00
C TRP A 50 9.56 0.53 0.10
N GLY A 51 10.81 0.43 0.52
CA GLY A 51 11.93 0.93 -0.23
C GLY A 51 13.06 -0.07 -0.23
N GLN A 52 14.27 0.41 -0.41
CA GLN A 52 15.47 -0.39 -0.19
C GLN A 52 15.52 -0.84 1.27
N GLU A 53 15.18 0.06 2.17
CA GLU A 53 14.82 -0.24 3.54
C GLU A 53 13.37 0.17 3.75
N SER A 54 12.64 -0.63 4.51
CA SER A 54 11.24 -0.33 4.79
C SER A 54 11.08 0.19 6.21
N LYS A 55 10.09 1.07 6.41
CA LYS A 55 9.86 1.65 7.73
C LYS A 55 8.38 1.94 7.93
N LYS A 56 7.95 1.91 9.20
CA LYS A 56 6.63 2.36 9.60
C LYS A 56 6.64 3.89 9.70
N ILE A 57 5.58 4.52 9.20
CA ILE A 57 5.39 5.97 9.29
C ILE A 57 4.36 6.23 10.39
N GLU A 58 4.79 6.91 11.47
CA GLU A 58 4.01 7.03 12.70
C GLU A 58 2.82 7.97 12.60
N ASN A 59 2.86 8.96 11.72
CA ASN A 59 1.78 9.95 11.62
C ASN A 59 1.31 10.05 10.18
N LEU A 60 0.13 9.50 9.90
CA LEU A 60 -0.43 9.46 8.56
C LEU A 60 -0.79 10.85 8.04
N GLU A 61 -1.25 11.76 8.91
CA GLU A 61 -1.60 13.13 8.53
C GLU A 61 -0.39 13.94 8.07
N LYS A 62 0.78 13.66 8.66
CA LYS A 62 2.03 14.35 8.35
C LYS A 62 2.99 13.45 7.58
N ALA A 63 2.46 12.39 6.96
CA ALA A 63 3.28 11.42 6.26
C ALA A 63 4.05 12.08 5.11
N LYS A 64 5.35 11.83 5.10
CA LYS A 64 6.22 12.25 4.03
C LYS A 64 6.99 11.03 3.54
N ILE A 65 6.66 10.60 2.34
CA ILE A 65 7.28 9.43 1.73
C ILE A 65 8.41 9.89 0.83
N GLU A 66 9.58 9.31 1.03
CA GLU A 66 10.76 9.61 0.23
C GLU A 66 10.87 8.58 -0.88
N PHE A 67 10.66 9.02 -2.12
CA PHE A 67 10.74 8.16 -3.30
C PHE A 67 12.14 8.18 -3.85
N ALA A 68 12.84 7.07 -3.79
CA ALA A 68 14.20 6.97 -4.28
C ALA A 68 14.63 5.52 -4.53
N GLY A 69 15.46 5.31 -5.53
CA GLY A 69 16.08 4.03 -5.83
C GLY A 69 15.11 2.94 -6.20
N ASN A 70 15.45 1.72 -5.85
CA ASN A 70 14.63 0.53 -6.09
C ASN A 70 14.15 -0.04 -4.77
N SER A 71 12.86 -0.36 -4.70
CA SER A 71 12.32 -1.17 -3.61
C SER A 71 12.94 -2.57 -3.70
N SER A 72 13.24 -3.18 -2.56
CA SER A 72 14.07 -4.38 -2.53
C SER A 72 13.45 -5.55 -1.79
N LEU A 73 14.04 -6.74 -1.98
CA LEU A 73 13.68 -7.94 -1.23
C LEU A 73 13.91 -7.77 0.26
N SER A 74 15.00 -7.12 0.67
CA SER A 74 15.24 -6.87 2.10
C SER A 74 14.16 -5.96 2.69
N GLY A 75 13.66 -5.00 1.92
CA GLY A 75 12.53 -4.18 2.33
C GLY A 75 11.26 -4.99 2.55
N ILE A 76 10.99 -5.99 1.70
CA ILE A 76 9.86 -6.90 1.87
C ILE A 76 10.02 -7.74 3.14
N GLU A 77 11.21 -8.26 3.39
CA GLU A 77 11.47 -9.03 4.60
C GLU A 77 11.26 -8.20 5.86
N GLU A 78 11.63 -6.93 5.83
CA GLU A 78 11.35 -6.01 6.93
C GLU A 78 9.85 -5.80 7.14
N LEU A 79 9.08 -5.67 6.05
CA LEU A 79 7.62 -5.54 6.13
C LEU A 79 6.99 -6.79 6.75
N LYS A 80 7.47 -7.98 6.37
CA LYS A 80 6.98 -9.24 6.94
C LYS A 80 7.18 -9.32 8.45
N GLN A 81 8.23 -8.68 8.97
CA GLN A 81 8.48 -8.63 10.40
C GLN A 81 7.59 -7.63 11.13
N MET A 82 7.15 -6.57 10.44
CA MET A 82 6.36 -5.50 11.03
C MET A 82 4.85 -5.73 10.93
N ILE A 83 4.41 -6.46 9.90
CA ILE A 83 2.99 -6.67 9.62
C ILE A 83 2.61 -8.10 10.04
N ASP A 84 1.61 -8.20 10.90
CA ASP A 84 1.16 -9.49 11.42
C ASP A 84 0.41 -10.29 10.36
N GLU A 85 0.51 -11.62 10.45
CA GLU A 85 -0.21 -12.53 9.58
C GLU A 85 -1.73 -12.36 9.74
N ASN A 86 -2.45 -12.65 8.67
CA ASN A 86 -3.92 -12.59 8.61
C ASN A 86 -4.52 -11.20 8.72
N GLN A 87 -3.70 -10.16 8.72
CA GLN A 87 -4.19 -8.79 8.62
C GLN A 87 -4.43 -8.42 7.15
N THR A 88 -5.10 -7.29 6.93
CA THR A 88 -5.32 -6.75 5.59
C THR A 88 -4.22 -5.76 5.24
N LEU A 89 -3.76 -5.82 4.00
CA LEU A 89 -2.73 -4.95 3.48
C LEU A 89 -3.22 -4.27 2.21
N ILE A 90 -3.33 -2.94 2.24
CA ILE A 90 -3.56 -2.13 1.04
C ILE A 90 -2.19 -1.81 0.46
N PHE A 91 -1.94 -2.27 -0.76
CA PHE A 91 -0.64 -2.14 -1.42
C PHE A 91 -0.73 -1.10 -2.53
N VAL A 92 -0.04 0.03 -2.36
CA VAL A 92 -0.09 1.16 -3.28
C VAL A 92 1.18 1.19 -4.11
N SER A 93 1.05 0.96 -5.42
CA SER A 93 2.20 0.84 -6.31
C SER A 93 1.82 1.08 -7.78
N ASP A 94 2.80 1.40 -8.61
CA ASP A 94 2.66 1.39 -10.06
C ASP A 94 2.86 -0.03 -10.66
N GLY A 95 3.20 -1.00 -9.83
CA GLY A 95 3.41 -2.39 -10.28
C GLY A 95 4.71 -2.63 -11.02
N ASN A 96 5.59 -1.66 -11.06
CA ASN A 96 6.86 -1.76 -11.80
C ASN A 96 7.99 -2.30 -10.90
N PHE A 97 7.77 -3.47 -10.35
CA PHE A 97 8.78 -4.20 -9.59
C PHE A 97 9.02 -5.57 -10.23
N ASN A 98 10.11 -6.21 -9.87
CA ASN A 98 10.55 -7.43 -10.56
C ASN A 98 9.80 -8.69 -10.08
N SER A 99 10.01 -9.79 -10.80
CA SER A 99 9.33 -11.06 -10.52
C SER A 99 9.71 -11.65 -9.16
N ARG A 100 10.92 -11.40 -8.67
CA ARG A 100 11.37 -11.90 -7.37
C ARG A 100 10.61 -11.21 -6.24
N ASP A 101 10.45 -9.89 -6.35
CA ASP A 101 9.67 -9.12 -5.39
C ASP A 101 8.21 -9.55 -5.39
N LYS A 102 7.64 -9.76 -6.58
CA LYS A 102 6.26 -10.23 -6.73
C LYS A 102 6.05 -11.56 -6.00
N VAL A 103 6.95 -12.52 -6.17
CA VAL A 103 6.85 -13.82 -5.53
C VAL A 103 6.89 -13.67 -4.00
N GLN A 104 7.76 -12.83 -3.48
CA GLN A 104 7.88 -12.64 -2.04
C GLN A 104 6.68 -11.92 -1.44
N ILE A 105 6.11 -10.95 -2.16
CA ILE A 105 4.88 -10.28 -1.73
C ILE A 105 3.72 -11.27 -1.67
N LYS A 106 3.59 -12.13 -2.67
CA LYS A 106 2.54 -13.16 -2.69
C LYS A 106 2.66 -14.16 -1.54
N LYS A 107 3.86 -14.37 -1.02
CA LYS A 107 4.07 -15.28 0.11
C LYS A 107 3.71 -14.67 1.46
N MET A 108 3.41 -13.39 1.52
CA MET A 108 2.92 -12.78 2.75
C MET A 108 1.55 -13.35 3.11
N SER A 109 1.38 -13.78 4.35
CA SER A 109 0.13 -14.38 4.83
C SER A 109 -0.88 -13.30 5.24
N VAL A 110 -1.20 -12.41 4.30
CA VAL A 110 -2.11 -11.29 4.50
C VAL A 110 -3.11 -11.22 3.34
N ASN A 111 -4.23 -10.52 3.57
CA ASN A 111 -5.17 -10.22 2.50
C ASN A 111 -4.68 -8.98 1.77
N ILE A 112 -4.20 -9.13 0.54
CA ILE A 112 -3.60 -8.03 -0.24
C ILE A 112 -4.66 -7.40 -1.14
N ILE A 113 -4.85 -6.10 -0.99
CA ILE A 113 -5.75 -5.27 -1.81
C ILE A 113 -4.90 -4.20 -2.50
N PRO A 114 -4.55 -4.38 -3.79
CA PRO A 114 -3.72 -3.40 -4.49
C PRO A 114 -4.51 -2.19 -4.95
N ILE A 115 -3.85 -1.02 -4.87
CA ILE A 115 -4.31 0.22 -5.52
C ILE A 115 -3.21 0.65 -6.49
N PHE A 116 -3.56 0.76 -7.78
CA PHE A 116 -2.58 1.16 -8.79
C PHE A 116 -2.44 2.68 -8.86
N VAL A 117 -1.23 3.14 -9.16
CA VAL A 117 -0.89 4.55 -9.31
C VAL A 117 -0.26 4.78 -10.68
N GLY A 118 -0.75 5.78 -11.40
CA GLY A 118 -0.19 6.19 -12.68
C GLY A 118 -0.81 5.52 -13.89
N ILE A 119 -0.73 6.20 -15.04
CA ILE A 119 -1.25 5.67 -16.30
C ILE A 119 -0.38 4.55 -16.88
N ASP A 120 0.89 4.49 -16.45
CA ASP A 120 1.85 3.47 -16.82
C ASP A 120 1.83 2.26 -15.87
N ALA A 121 0.87 2.20 -14.96
CA ALA A 121 0.81 1.14 -13.97
C ALA A 121 0.72 -0.24 -14.61
N ASN A 122 1.51 -1.17 -14.09
CA ASN A 122 1.45 -2.58 -14.51
C ASN A 122 0.39 -3.30 -13.67
N ARG A 123 -0.86 -3.20 -14.12
CA ARG A 123 -2.01 -3.78 -13.42
C ARG A 123 -1.95 -5.30 -13.36
N SER A 124 -1.32 -5.92 -14.35
CA SER A 124 -1.19 -7.37 -14.42
C SER A 124 -0.38 -7.91 -13.24
N ILE A 125 0.73 -7.26 -12.92
CA ILE A 125 1.56 -7.64 -11.76
C ILE A 125 0.77 -7.43 -10.47
N LEU A 126 0.08 -6.29 -10.35
CA LEU A 126 -0.71 -5.99 -9.15
C LEU A 126 -1.86 -6.98 -8.98
N LYS A 127 -2.52 -7.35 -10.07
CA LYS A 127 -3.58 -8.37 -10.04
C LYS A 127 -3.04 -9.71 -9.56
N ASP A 128 -1.82 -10.06 -9.94
CA ASP A 128 -1.18 -11.30 -9.53
C ASP A 128 -0.97 -11.38 -8.02
N ILE A 129 -0.62 -10.27 -7.38
CA ILE A 129 -0.43 -10.25 -5.92
C ILE A 129 -1.73 -10.09 -5.14
N ALA A 130 -2.81 -9.66 -5.80
CA ALA A 130 -4.10 -9.43 -5.15
C ALA A 130 -4.71 -10.75 -4.69
N THR A 131 -5.12 -10.84 -3.45
CA THR A 131 -5.76 -12.04 -2.89
C THR A 131 -7.05 -12.38 -3.64
N GLU A 132 -7.91 -11.38 -3.88
CA GLU A 132 -9.18 -11.57 -4.60
C GLU A 132 -9.08 -11.26 -6.09
N LYS A 133 -7.86 -11.06 -6.61
CA LYS A 133 -7.61 -10.77 -8.03
C LYS A 133 -8.30 -9.51 -8.54
N VAL A 134 -8.48 -8.52 -7.67
CA VAL A 134 -9.06 -7.22 -8.00
C VAL A 134 -8.04 -6.13 -7.68
N VAL A 135 -7.91 -5.16 -8.59
CA VAL A 135 -7.01 -4.01 -8.43
C VAL A 135 -7.86 -2.74 -8.50
N TYR A 136 -7.69 -1.85 -7.53
CA TYR A 136 -8.45 -0.61 -7.45
C TYR A 136 -7.64 0.57 -7.97
N SER A 137 -8.33 1.56 -8.55
CA SER A 137 -7.71 2.86 -8.84
C SER A 137 -7.68 3.72 -7.57
N VAL A 138 -6.87 4.78 -7.57
CA VAL A 138 -6.83 5.70 -6.43
C VAL A 138 -8.20 6.36 -6.21
N THR A 139 -8.93 6.67 -7.27
CA THR A 139 -10.26 7.28 -7.15
C THR A 139 -11.28 6.34 -6.50
N ASP A 140 -11.01 5.03 -6.52
CA ASP A 140 -11.88 4.02 -5.91
C ASP A 140 -11.37 3.55 -4.55
N PHE A 141 -10.51 4.34 -3.88
CA PHE A 141 -9.92 3.93 -2.61
C PHE A 141 -10.96 3.63 -1.53
N MET A 142 -12.09 4.29 -1.56
CA MET A 142 -13.17 4.04 -0.61
C MET A 142 -13.71 2.61 -0.72
N GLN A 143 -13.83 2.08 -1.96
CA GLN A 143 -14.21 0.69 -2.16
C GLN A 143 -13.18 -0.27 -1.61
N ALA A 144 -11.89 0.04 -1.82
CA ALA A 144 -10.81 -0.77 -1.28
C ALA A 144 -10.88 -0.81 0.26
N ILE A 145 -11.15 0.32 0.90
CA ILE A 145 -11.31 0.40 2.35
C ILE A 145 -12.53 -0.40 2.81
N HIS A 146 -13.64 -0.31 2.09
CA HIS A 146 -14.85 -1.07 2.42
C HIS A 146 -14.61 -2.59 2.39
N GLU A 147 -13.74 -3.07 1.50
CA GLU A 147 -13.36 -4.48 1.48
C GLU A 147 -12.60 -4.91 2.73
N CYS A 148 -12.08 -3.95 3.50
CA CYS A 148 -11.34 -4.22 4.73
C CYS A 148 -12.25 -4.33 5.97
N VAL A 149 -13.48 -3.90 5.85
CA VAL A 149 -14.41 -3.81 6.99
C VAL A 149 -15.12 -5.13 7.28
#